data_1cffe2e566d47847f41cc0f406005439
#
_entry.id   1cffe2e566d47847f41cc0f406005439
#
_cell.length_a   1.000
_cell.length_b   1.000
_cell.length_c   1.000
_cell.angle_alpha   90.00
_cell.angle_beta   90.00
_cell.angle_gamma   90.00
#
_symmetry.space_group_name_H-M   'P 1'
#
loop_
_entity.id
_entity.type
_entity.pdbx_description
1 polymer ?
#
loop_
_entity_poly.entity_id
_entity_poly.type
_entity_poly.pdbx_seq_one_letter_code
_entity_poly.pdbx_strand_id
1 'polypeptide(L)'
;MPDSPDPADLRVTSSYFDRTPYVETDDDGRVVYVEHHRTVGDWVRAVVGAGLVLDDLLEPEWTPGRTQEWGQWSPARGALVPGTLVLVAHRPC
;
A
#
# COMPACT_ATOMS: atom_id res chain seq x y z
N MET A 1 9.67 1.77 -8.98
CA MET A 1 9.05 0.58 -9.56
C MET A 1 10.06 -0.38 -10.11
N PRO A 2 9.98 -1.62 -9.77
CA PRO A 2 10.82 -2.58 -10.47
C PRO A 2 10.43 -2.62 -11.94
N ASP A 3 11.43 -2.57 -12.80
CA ASP A 3 11.22 -2.55 -14.23
C ASP A 3 11.23 -3.95 -14.84
N SER A 4 11.16 -4.96 -13.98
CA SER A 4 11.13 -6.33 -14.44
C SER A 4 9.83 -6.64 -15.18
N PRO A 5 9.88 -7.29 -16.33
CA PRO A 5 8.67 -7.74 -17.00
C PRO A 5 7.97 -8.90 -16.30
N ASP A 6 8.66 -9.58 -15.37
CA ASP A 6 8.08 -10.69 -14.60
C ASP A 6 7.34 -10.12 -13.38
N PRO A 7 6.01 -10.30 -13.30
CA PRO A 7 5.24 -9.82 -12.14
C PRO A 7 5.66 -10.46 -10.81
N ALA A 8 6.30 -11.60 -10.85
CA ALA A 8 6.79 -12.27 -9.64
C ALA A 8 8.20 -11.87 -9.26
N ASP A 9 8.89 -11.09 -10.08
CA ASP A 9 10.24 -10.63 -9.80
C ASP A 9 10.17 -9.38 -8.91
N LEU A 10 10.19 -9.60 -7.61
CA LEU A 10 10.10 -8.54 -6.62
C LEU A 10 11.49 -8.21 -6.08
N ARG A 11 11.83 -6.93 -6.15
CA ARG A 11 13.10 -6.42 -5.62
C ARG A 11 12.85 -5.18 -4.79
N VAL A 12 13.63 -5.04 -3.73
CA VAL A 12 13.61 -3.80 -2.95
C VAL A 12 14.49 -2.79 -3.70
N THR A 13 13.88 -1.72 -4.18
CA THR A 13 14.54 -0.69 -4.97
C THR A 13 14.65 0.64 -4.25
N SER A 14 13.95 0.80 -3.13
CA SER A 14 14.01 2.01 -2.31
C SER A 14 13.75 1.65 -0.86
N SER A 15 14.07 2.57 0.04
CA SER A 15 13.87 2.36 1.46
C SER A 15 12.38 2.25 1.81
N TYR A 16 12.05 1.30 2.68
CA TYR A 16 10.73 1.23 3.30
C TYR A 16 10.36 2.53 4.02
N PHE A 17 11.36 3.28 4.46
CA PHE A 17 11.15 4.52 5.21
C PHE A 17 11.14 5.77 4.33
N ASP A 18 11.26 5.62 3.02
CA ASP A 18 11.16 6.73 2.09
C ASP A 18 9.69 7.17 1.99
N ARG A 19 9.39 8.34 2.51
CA ARG A 19 8.02 8.88 2.56
C ARG A 19 7.78 9.96 1.51
N THR A 20 8.66 10.05 0.52
CA THR A 20 8.48 10.97 -0.61
C THR A 20 7.20 10.59 -1.35
N PRO A 21 6.27 11.53 -1.55
CA PRO A 21 5.05 11.21 -2.29
C PRO A 21 5.34 10.81 -3.74
N TYR A 22 4.60 9.83 -4.21
CA TYR A 22 4.58 9.50 -5.63
C TYR A 22 3.57 10.41 -6.32
N VAL A 23 3.99 11.09 -7.38
CA VAL A 23 3.17 12.07 -8.08
C VAL A 23 3.13 11.73 -9.56
N GLU A 24 1.93 11.63 -10.12
CA GLU A 24 1.72 11.51 -11.56
C GLU A 24 1.16 12.79 -12.11
N THR A 25 1.66 13.20 -13.27
CA THR A 25 1.18 14.37 -13.97
C THR A 25 0.70 13.98 -15.38
N ASP A 26 -0.24 14.76 -15.91
CA ASP A 26 -0.67 14.62 -17.30
C ASP A 26 0.31 15.32 -18.26
N ASP A 27 -0.02 15.31 -19.55
CA ASP A 27 0.82 15.92 -20.58
C ASP A 27 0.94 17.44 -20.43
N ASP A 28 0.00 18.06 -19.73
CA ASP A 28 0.01 19.51 -19.46
C ASP A 28 0.73 19.86 -18.16
N GLY A 29 1.30 18.89 -17.49
CA GLY A 29 1.99 19.10 -16.22
C GLY A 29 1.08 19.21 -15.01
N ARG A 30 -0.21 18.92 -15.16
CA ARG A 30 -1.14 18.93 -14.03
C ARG A 30 -1.04 17.66 -13.25
N VAL A 31 -1.10 17.78 -11.92
CA VAL A 31 -1.10 16.62 -11.03
C VAL A 31 -2.44 15.89 -11.16
N VAL A 32 -2.40 14.60 -11.52
CA VAL A 32 -3.59 13.76 -11.69
C VAL A 32 -3.67 12.66 -10.62
N TYR A 33 -2.56 12.39 -9.93
CA TYR A 33 -2.53 11.35 -8.91
C TYR A 33 -1.39 11.62 -7.94
N VAL A 34 -1.67 11.50 -6.65
CA VAL A 34 -0.65 11.58 -5.59
C VAL A 34 -0.84 10.41 -4.64
N GLU A 35 0.23 9.68 -4.37
CA GLU A 35 0.22 8.59 -3.42
C GLU A 35 1.24 8.86 -2.31
N HIS A 36 0.78 8.78 -1.07
CA HIS A 36 1.62 8.97 0.10
C HIS A 36 1.98 7.62 0.70
N HIS A 37 3.28 7.37 0.79
CA HIS A 37 3.75 6.18 1.49
C HIS A 37 3.78 6.42 2.99
N ARG A 38 3.28 5.45 3.74
CA ARG A 38 3.38 5.39 5.20
C ARG A 38 3.79 3.99 5.60
N THR A 39 4.67 3.87 6.59
CA THR A 39 4.98 2.57 7.16
C THR A 39 3.80 2.06 7.97
N VAL A 40 3.77 0.76 8.23
CA VAL A 40 2.73 0.19 9.12
C VAL A 40 2.78 0.88 10.49
N GLY A 41 3.99 1.13 11.00
CA GLY A 41 4.15 1.85 12.26
C GLY A 41 3.58 3.26 12.23
N ASP A 42 3.75 3.97 11.10
CA ASP A 42 3.16 5.31 10.93
C ASP A 42 1.63 5.26 11.07
N TRP A 43 0.99 4.26 10.47
CA TRP A 43 -0.47 4.11 10.54
C TRP A 43 -0.94 3.80 11.95
N VAL A 44 -0.26 2.89 12.64
CA VAL A 44 -0.60 2.54 14.03
C VAL A 44 -0.46 3.77 14.92
N ARG A 45 0.62 4.53 14.77
CA ARG A 45 0.83 5.75 15.56
C ARG A 45 -0.19 6.82 15.26
N ALA A 46 -0.63 6.94 14.01
CA ALA A 46 -1.67 7.90 13.64
C ALA A 46 -3.00 7.55 14.32
N VAL A 47 -3.37 6.28 14.36
CA VAL A 47 -4.58 5.82 15.05
C VAL A 47 -4.50 6.11 16.54
N VAL A 48 -3.41 5.71 17.17
CA VAL A 48 -3.20 5.92 18.61
C VAL A 48 -3.12 7.41 18.94
N GLY A 49 -2.40 8.18 18.12
CA GLY A 49 -2.25 9.62 18.32
C GLY A 49 -3.54 10.40 18.14
N ALA A 50 -4.49 9.87 17.38
CA ALA A 50 -5.82 10.47 17.21
C ALA A 50 -6.76 10.16 18.38
N GLY A 51 -6.32 9.40 19.38
CA GLY A 51 -7.15 9.02 20.51
C GLY A 51 -8.07 7.84 20.24
N LEU A 52 -7.84 7.11 19.16
CA LEU A 52 -8.61 5.93 18.83
C LEU A 52 -8.00 4.69 19.47
N VAL A 53 -8.82 3.67 19.67
CA VAL A 53 -8.36 2.36 20.12
C VAL A 53 -8.30 1.42 18.92
N LEU A 54 -7.13 0.88 18.67
CA LEU A 54 -6.93 -0.07 17.57
C LEU A 54 -7.46 -1.44 17.99
N ASP A 55 -8.44 -1.94 17.26
CA ASP A 55 -9.06 -3.23 17.55
C ASP A 55 -8.44 -4.36 16.73
N ASP A 56 -8.08 -4.07 15.47
CA ASP A 56 -7.54 -5.10 14.58
C ASP A 56 -6.72 -4.46 13.48
N LEU A 57 -5.83 -5.25 12.91
CA LEU A 57 -5.02 -4.88 11.76
C LEU A 57 -5.02 -6.08 10.81
N LEU A 58 -5.48 -5.86 9.59
CA LEU A 58 -5.65 -6.92 8.62
C LEU A 58 -4.82 -6.62 7.37
N GLU A 59 -4.18 -7.66 6.87
CA GLU A 59 -3.47 -7.62 5.59
C GLU A 59 -4.07 -8.70 4.71
N PRO A 60 -5.20 -8.41 4.02
CA PRO A 60 -5.93 -9.44 3.28
C PRO A 60 -5.08 -10.05 2.17
N GLU A 61 -5.16 -11.35 2.05
CA GLU A 61 -4.55 -12.06 0.93
C GLU A 61 -5.41 -11.91 -0.31
N TRP A 62 -4.80 -12.04 -1.49
CA TRP A 62 -5.56 -12.09 -2.72
C TRP A 62 -6.41 -13.36 -2.74
N THR A 63 -7.67 -13.17 -3.11
CA THR A 63 -8.63 -14.27 -3.21
C THR A 63 -8.16 -15.27 -4.28
N PRO A 64 -8.16 -16.58 -3.96
CA PRO A 64 -7.84 -17.59 -4.97
C PRO A 64 -8.73 -17.47 -6.21
N GLY A 65 -8.12 -17.61 -7.38
CA GLY A 65 -8.81 -17.47 -8.65
C GLY A 65 -8.93 -16.06 -9.19
N ARG A 66 -8.50 -15.07 -8.43
CA ARG A 66 -8.46 -13.70 -8.91
C ARG A 66 -7.35 -13.54 -9.92
N THR A 67 -7.71 -13.10 -11.13
CA THR A 67 -6.78 -13.02 -12.25
C THR A 67 -6.51 -11.59 -12.70
N GLN A 68 -7.14 -10.60 -12.08
CA GLN A 68 -6.97 -9.21 -12.47
C GLN A 68 -5.53 -8.74 -12.26
N GLU A 69 -5.06 -7.98 -13.23
CA GLU A 69 -3.81 -7.22 -13.10
C GLU A 69 -4.15 -5.74 -13.04
N TRP A 70 -3.45 -5.02 -12.15
CA TRP A 70 -3.86 -3.67 -11.86
C TRP A 70 -2.66 -2.90 -11.33
N GLY A 71 -2.27 -1.86 -12.07
CA GLY A 71 -1.04 -1.17 -11.78
C GLY A 71 0.10 -2.15 -11.85
N GLN A 72 0.73 -2.39 -10.71
CA GLN A 72 1.82 -3.36 -10.59
C GLN A 72 1.40 -4.63 -9.87
N TRP A 73 0.13 -4.73 -9.56
CA TRP A 73 -0.39 -5.87 -8.85
C TRP A 73 -0.91 -6.91 -9.82
N SER A 74 -0.59 -8.16 -9.52
CA SER A 74 -0.99 -9.33 -10.29
C SER A 74 -1.21 -10.48 -9.31
N PRO A 75 -1.81 -11.59 -9.74
CA PRO A 75 -1.93 -12.76 -8.88
C PRO A 75 -0.57 -13.24 -8.33
N ALA A 76 0.49 -13.14 -9.14
CA ALA A 76 1.81 -13.56 -8.70
C ALA A 76 2.34 -12.69 -7.55
N ARG A 77 2.23 -11.38 -7.66
CA ARG A 77 2.67 -10.46 -6.61
C ARG A 77 1.75 -10.52 -5.41
N GLY A 78 0.45 -10.61 -5.62
CA GLY A 78 -0.53 -10.70 -4.55
C GLY A 78 -0.37 -11.95 -3.69
N ALA A 79 0.21 -13.01 -4.23
CA ALA A 79 0.52 -14.21 -3.46
C ALA A 79 1.74 -14.04 -2.55
N LEU A 80 2.59 -13.06 -2.82
CA LEU A 80 3.84 -12.86 -2.09
C LEU A 80 3.75 -11.77 -1.03
N VAL A 81 3.03 -10.70 -1.32
CA VAL A 81 2.92 -9.54 -0.42
C VAL A 81 1.51 -9.01 -0.42
N PRO A 82 1.04 -8.43 0.71
CA PRO A 82 -0.28 -7.83 0.74
C PRO A 82 -0.30 -6.54 -0.06
N GLY A 83 -1.39 -6.31 -0.78
CA GLY A 83 -1.63 -5.07 -1.50
C GLY A 83 -2.47 -4.08 -0.72
N THR A 84 -3.04 -4.49 0.39
CA THR A 84 -3.98 -3.69 1.18
C THR A 84 -3.71 -3.86 2.65
N LEU A 85 -3.84 -2.76 3.39
CA LEU A 85 -3.81 -2.74 4.84
C LEU A 85 -5.14 -2.21 5.35
N VAL A 86 -5.77 -2.94 6.25
CA VAL A 86 -7.02 -2.51 6.89
C VAL A 86 -6.79 -2.36 8.38
N LEU A 87 -7.10 -1.18 8.90
CA LEU A 87 -7.04 -0.88 10.32
C LEU A 87 -8.46 -0.71 10.83
N VAL A 88 -8.80 -1.43 11.88
CA VAL A 88 -10.10 -1.34 12.53
C VAL A 88 -9.90 -0.70 13.89
N ALA A 89 -10.58 0.40 14.12
CA ALA A 89 -10.44 1.15 15.35
C ALA A 89 -11.79 1.72 15.78
N HIS A 90 -11.90 2.08 17.05
CA HIS A 90 -13.08 2.73 17.56
C HIS A 90 -12.71 3.92 18.43
N ARG A 91 -13.64 4.84 18.55
CA ARG A 91 -13.50 5.97 19.46
C ARG A 91 -13.92 5.54 20.87
N PRO A 92 -13.07 5.73 21.88
CA PRO A 92 -13.44 5.37 23.25
C PRO A 92 -14.57 6.25 23.76
N CYS A 93 -15.36 5.71 24.65
CA CYS A 93 -16.47 6.47 25.29
C CYS A 93 -15.93 7.48 26.27
#